data_1e104511850c1a01b179b2ff98f22797
#
_entry.id   1e104511850c1a01b179b2ff98f22797
#
_cell.length_a   1.000
_cell.length_b   1.000
_cell.length_c   1.000
_cell.angle_alpha   90.00
_cell.angle_beta   90.00
_cell.angle_gamma   90.00
#
_symmetry.space_group_name_H-M   'P 1'
#
loop_
_entity.id
_entity.type
_entity.pdbx_description
1 polymer ?
#
loop_
_entity_poly.entity_id
_entity_poly.type
_entity_poly.pdbx_seq_one_letter_code
_entity_poly.pdbx_strand_id
1 'polypeptide(L)'
;KDATGDIGRGSDLLRRAPKDFLIYSGDDASGLALLLLGGHGVISVTANVAPKKMHEMCVAAASGDLVTARVLNNQLLRLHTDLFVEANPIPVKWVVEQMGLIRSGIRLPLTPLSTQYHSLLREAMQLANIQV
;
A
#
# COMPACT_ATOMS: atom_id res chain seq x y z
N LYS A 1 -14.20 3.37 -2.41
CA LYS A 1 -12.81 3.47 -1.91
C LYS A 1 -12.73 4.58 -0.86
N ASP A 2 -12.25 4.27 0.33
CA ASP A 2 -11.95 5.26 1.38
C ASP A 2 -10.42 5.32 1.60
N ALA A 3 -9.83 6.46 1.27
CA ALA A 3 -8.39 6.72 1.39
C ALA A 3 -8.06 7.72 2.51
N THR A 4 -8.95 7.88 3.48
CA THR A 4 -8.73 8.82 4.61
C THR A 4 -7.75 8.30 5.65
N GLY A 5 -7.54 6.98 5.72
CA GLY A 5 -6.78 6.34 6.80
C GLY A 5 -7.51 6.35 8.15
N ASP A 6 -8.69 6.94 8.23
CA ASP A 6 -9.51 7.03 9.45
C ASP A 6 -10.30 5.73 9.66
N ILE A 7 -9.84 4.91 10.58
CA ILE A 7 -10.46 3.62 10.90
C ILE A 7 -11.84 3.78 11.55
N GLY A 8 -12.06 4.86 12.34
CA GLY A 8 -13.37 5.17 12.89
C GLY A 8 -14.40 5.46 11.80
N ARG A 9 -14.00 6.27 10.80
CA ARG A 9 -14.80 6.53 9.60
C ARG A 9 -15.05 5.22 8.81
N GLY A 10 -14.01 4.40 8.63
CA GLY A 10 -14.13 3.10 7.96
C GLY A 10 -15.17 2.19 8.63
N SER A 11 -15.14 2.11 9.97
CA SER A 11 -16.12 1.35 10.77
C SER A 11 -17.55 1.87 10.58
N ASP A 12 -17.75 3.20 10.57
CA ASP A 12 -19.06 3.78 10.35
C ASP A 12 -19.58 3.54 8.92
N LEU A 13 -18.71 3.60 7.94
CA LEU A 13 -19.06 3.25 6.54
C LEU A 13 -19.51 1.79 6.43
N LEU A 14 -18.76 0.85 7.01
CA LEU A 14 -19.10 -0.58 7.02
C LEU A 14 -20.44 -0.83 7.70
N ARG A 15 -20.71 -0.15 8.82
CA ARG A 15 -21.97 -0.26 9.55
C ARG A 15 -23.18 0.23 8.74
N ARG A 16 -23.00 1.32 7.96
CA ARG A 16 -24.10 1.97 7.21
C ARG A 16 -24.27 1.47 5.81
N ALA A 17 -23.26 0.84 5.23
CA ALA A 17 -23.31 0.37 3.85
C ALA A 17 -24.42 -0.71 3.68
N PRO A 18 -25.14 -0.70 2.56
CA PRO A 18 -25.98 -1.82 2.17
C PRO A 18 -25.17 -3.12 2.10
N LYS A 19 -25.82 -4.26 2.34
CA LYS A 19 -25.16 -5.57 2.44
C LYS A 19 -24.27 -5.90 1.22
N ASP A 20 -24.68 -5.49 0.03
CA ASP A 20 -23.97 -5.79 -1.22
C ASP A 20 -23.05 -4.65 -1.68
N PHE A 21 -22.82 -3.64 -0.82
CA PHE A 21 -21.97 -2.51 -1.14
C PHE A 21 -20.53 -2.77 -0.70
N LEU A 22 -19.60 -2.86 -1.65
CA LEU A 22 -18.19 -3.18 -1.37
C LEU A 22 -17.43 -1.92 -0.92
N ILE A 23 -16.68 -2.05 0.18
CA ILE A 23 -15.83 -0.98 0.73
C ILE A 23 -14.37 -1.43 0.69
N TYR A 24 -13.54 -0.63 0.00
CA TYR A 24 -12.10 -0.85 -0.14
C TYR A 24 -11.32 0.26 0.56
N SER A 25 -10.24 -0.11 1.24
CA SER A 25 -9.26 0.87 1.69
C SER A 25 -8.52 1.47 0.49
N GLY A 26 -8.25 2.75 0.55
CA GLY A 26 -7.33 3.45 -0.37
C GLY A 26 -6.07 3.93 0.32
N ASP A 27 -5.89 3.55 1.58
CA ASP A 27 -4.71 3.85 2.39
C ASP A 27 -3.99 2.55 2.77
N ASP A 28 -2.73 2.43 2.36
CA ASP A 28 -1.96 1.20 2.55
C ASP A 28 -1.66 0.94 4.04
N ALA A 29 -1.31 1.98 4.80
CA ALA A 29 -0.89 1.83 6.18
C ALA A 29 -2.01 1.34 7.11
N SER A 30 -3.25 1.73 6.85
CA SER A 30 -4.44 1.30 7.60
C SER A 30 -5.23 0.18 6.91
N GLY A 31 -4.77 -0.26 5.72
CA GLY A 31 -5.51 -1.21 4.87
C GLY A 31 -5.83 -2.53 5.56
N LEU A 32 -4.85 -3.13 6.26
CA LEU A 32 -5.09 -4.36 7.04
C LEU A 32 -6.14 -4.14 8.12
N ALA A 33 -6.11 -3.01 8.84
CA ALA A 33 -7.09 -2.74 9.89
C ALA A 33 -8.51 -2.67 9.33
N LEU A 34 -8.72 -2.00 8.18
CA LEU A 34 -10.03 -1.95 7.55
C LEU A 34 -10.50 -3.34 7.06
N LEU A 35 -9.59 -4.17 6.52
CA LEU A 35 -9.91 -5.56 6.15
C LEU A 35 -10.41 -6.35 7.35
N LEU A 36 -9.74 -6.25 8.50
CA LEU A 36 -10.13 -6.96 9.73
C LEU A 36 -11.47 -6.49 10.30
N LEU A 37 -11.89 -5.28 9.99
CA LEU A 37 -13.22 -4.76 10.35
C LEU A 37 -14.33 -5.18 9.37
N GLY A 38 -14.00 -5.89 8.30
CA GLY A 38 -14.96 -6.35 7.29
C GLY A 38 -14.87 -5.62 5.95
N GLY A 39 -13.82 -4.84 5.72
CA GLY A 39 -13.52 -4.29 4.39
C GLY A 39 -13.22 -5.38 3.36
N HIS A 40 -13.36 -5.05 2.08
CA HIS A 40 -13.34 -6.02 0.98
C HIS A 40 -11.99 -6.10 0.26
N GLY A 41 -11.06 -5.20 0.56
CA GLY A 41 -9.75 -5.17 -0.06
C GLY A 41 -9.06 -3.82 0.06
N VAL A 42 -7.92 -3.70 -0.62
CA VAL A 42 -7.10 -2.47 -0.65
C VAL A 42 -6.82 -2.08 -2.09
N ILE A 43 -7.10 -0.82 -2.44
CA ILE A 43 -6.67 -0.19 -3.70
C ILE A 43 -5.33 0.52 -3.39
N SER A 44 -4.26 -0.19 -3.59
CA SER A 44 -2.95 0.02 -2.98
C SER A 44 -1.95 0.68 -3.91
N VAL A 45 -1.13 1.60 -3.39
CA VAL A 45 0.10 2.08 -4.05
C VAL A 45 1.20 1.03 -3.92
N THR A 46 1.36 0.43 -2.75
CA THR A 46 2.36 -0.61 -2.48
C THR A 46 2.20 -1.83 -3.39
N ALA A 47 0.98 -2.14 -3.84
CA ALA A 47 0.73 -3.24 -4.78
C ALA A 47 1.43 -3.06 -6.15
N ASN A 48 1.84 -1.86 -6.53
CA ASN A 48 2.62 -1.64 -7.75
C ASN A 48 4.06 -2.19 -7.64
N VAL A 49 4.59 -2.31 -6.44
CA VAL A 49 5.96 -2.75 -6.19
C VAL A 49 6.04 -4.11 -5.47
N ALA A 50 5.01 -4.49 -4.75
CA ALA A 50 4.92 -5.76 -4.02
C ALA A 50 3.55 -6.45 -4.20
N PRO A 51 3.09 -6.71 -5.45
CA PRO A 51 1.74 -7.20 -5.71
C PRO A 51 1.46 -8.55 -5.05
N LYS A 52 2.42 -9.47 -5.08
CA LYS A 52 2.29 -10.80 -4.49
C LYS A 52 2.05 -10.73 -2.98
N LYS A 53 2.89 -10.00 -2.25
CA LYS A 53 2.75 -9.84 -0.79
C LYS A 53 1.48 -9.12 -0.39
N MET A 54 1.07 -8.10 -1.14
CA MET A 54 -0.21 -7.43 -0.92
C MET A 54 -1.39 -8.37 -1.13
N HIS A 55 -1.36 -9.20 -2.17
CA HIS A 55 -2.39 -10.21 -2.41
C HIS A 55 -2.43 -11.24 -1.26
N GLU A 56 -1.27 -11.81 -0.90
CA GLU A 56 -1.18 -12.79 0.19
C GLU A 56 -1.67 -12.22 1.52
N MET A 57 -1.33 -10.97 1.84
CA MET A 57 -1.82 -10.27 3.04
C MET A 57 -3.35 -10.15 3.03
N CYS A 58 -3.93 -9.72 1.91
CA CYS A 58 -5.37 -9.56 1.79
C CYS A 58 -6.10 -10.92 1.90
N VAL A 59 -5.57 -11.97 1.26
CA VAL A 59 -6.13 -13.33 1.33
C VAL A 59 -6.07 -13.87 2.75
N ALA A 60 -4.92 -13.73 3.43
CA ALA A 60 -4.75 -14.14 4.82
C ALA A 60 -5.75 -13.41 5.75
N ALA A 61 -5.88 -12.09 5.60
CA ALA A 61 -6.84 -11.30 6.37
C ALA A 61 -8.28 -11.75 6.13
N ALA A 62 -8.67 -11.97 4.88
CA ALA A 62 -10.02 -12.40 4.51
C ALA A 62 -10.36 -13.83 4.99
N SER A 63 -9.38 -14.72 5.09
CA SER A 63 -9.54 -16.09 5.60
C SER A 63 -9.44 -16.19 7.12
N GLY A 64 -9.12 -15.10 7.83
CA GLY A 64 -8.95 -15.10 9.28
C GLY A 64 -7.56 -15.54 9.75
N ASP A 65 -6.59 -15.72 8.86
CA ASP A 65 -5.20 -15.98 9.22
C ASP A 65 -4.50 -14.68 9.63
N LEU A 66 -4.77 -14.26 10.86
CA LEU A 66 -4.25 -13.01 11.43
C LEU A 66 -2.73 -13.03 11.63
N VAL A 67 -2.15 -14.21 11.80
CA VAL A 67 -0.70 -14.34 12.02
C VAL A 67 0.02 -14.00 10.72
N THR A 68 -0.33 -14.67 9.63
CA THR A 68 0.26 -14.42 8.30
C THR A 68 -0.02 -13.00 7.83
N ALA A 69 -1.25 -12.50 7.98
CA ALA A 69 -1.61 -11.15 7.58
C ALA A 69 -0.74 -10.09 8.28
N ARG A 70 -0.52 -10.22 9.59
CA ARG A 70 0.33 -9.30 10.36
C ARG A 70 1.80 -9.38 9.98
N VAL A 71 2.33 -10.59 9.75
CA VAL A 71 3.72 -10.76 9.31
C VAL A 71 3.96 -10.05 7.98
N LEU A 72 3.07 -10.26 7.01
CA LEU A 72 3.17 -9.62 5.69
C LEU A 72 3.01 -8.09 5.78
N ASN A 73 2.04 -7.61 6.55
CA ASN A 73 1.86 -6.18 6.78
C ASN A 73 3.10 -5.52 7.39
N ASN A 74 3.71 -6.15 8.39
CA ASN A 74 4.92 -5.63 9.03
C ASN A 74 6.12 -5.57 8.07
N GLN A 75 6.24 -6.53 7.15
CA GLN A 75 7.27 -6.50 6.10
C GLN A 75 7.04 -5.35 5.10
N LEU A 76 5.79 -4.98 4.87
CA LEU A 76 5.40 -3.96 3.91
C LEU A 76 5.27 -2.55 4.53
N LEU A 77 5.27 -2.43 5.87
CA LEU A 77 4.91 -1.20 6.56
C LEU A 77 5.74 0.02 6.12
N ARG A 78 7.05 -0.16 5.92
CA ARG A 78 7.91 0.92 5.42
C ARG A 78 7.53 1.34 3.99
N LEU A 79 7.15 0.41 3.13
CA LEU A 79 6.63 0.77 1.80
C LEU A 79 5.30 1.51 1.91
N HIS A 80 4.39 1.08 2.79
CA HIS A 80 3.10 1.74 3.00
C HIS A 80 3.24 3.22 3.39
N THR A 81 4.30 3.57 4.11
CA THR A 81 4.57 4.95 4.55
C THR A 81 5.50 5.70 3.60
N ASP A 82 6.61 5.08 3.21
CA ASP A 82 7.68 5.77 2.52
C ASP A 82 7.37 6.04 1.03
N LEU A 83 6.44 5.31 0.44
CA LEU A 83 5.93 5.61 -0.91
C LEU A 83 5.10 6.91 -0.98
N PHE A 84 4.92 7.60 0.14
CA PHE A 84 4.19 8.87 0.23
C PHE A 84 5.06 10.05 0.76
N VAL A 85 6.38 9.89 0.77
CA VAL A 85 7.33 10.97 1.18
C VAL A 85 7.30 12.18 0.25
N GLU A 86 6.82 11.99 -0.97
CA GLU A 86 6.46 13.03 -1.93
C GLU A 86 5.11 12.69 -2.56
N ALA A 87 4.59 13.61 -3.36
CA ALA A 87 3.29 13.43 -4.02
C ALA A 87 3.25 12.12 -4.85
N ASN A 88 2.24 11.29 -4.60
CA ASN A 88 1.99 10.11 -5.43
C ASN A 88 1.66 10.57 -6.88
N PRO A 89 2.22 9.94 -7.93
CA PRO A 89 2.98 8.67 -7.94
C PRO A 89 4.52 8.83 -8.00
N ILE A 90 5.11 9.94 -7.53
CA ILE A 90 6.55 10.19 -7.67
C ILE A 90 7.39 9.06 -7.02
N PRO A 91 7.21 8.72 -5.72
CA PRO A 91 8.04 7.68 -5.08
C PRO A 91 7.82 6.30 -5.66
N VAL A 92 6.56 5.89 -5.90
CA VAL A 92 6.27 4.56 -6.43
C VAL A 92 6.82 4.38 -7.86
N LYS A 93 6.76 5.39 -8.71
CA LYS A 93 7.36 5.33 -10.06
C LYS A 93 8.88 5.18 -10.00
N TRP A 94 9.54 5.90 -9.08
CA TRP A 94 10.97 5.75 -8.89
C TRP A 94 11.33 4.32 -8.44
N VAL A 95 10.57 3.74 -7.50
CA VAL A 95 10.81 2.34 -7.07
C VAL A 95 10.61 1.36 -8.23
N VAL A 96 9.55 1.48 -9.01
CA VAL A 96 9.29 0.61 -10.17
C VAL A 96 10.38 0.77 -11.25
N GLU A 97 10.95 1.97 -11.42
CA GLU A 97 12.12 2.22 -12.26
C GLU A 97 13.36 1.50 -11.71
N GLN A 98 13.64 1.57 -10.39
CA GLN A 98 14.75 0.85 -9.77
C GLN A 98 14.62 -0.67 -9.95
N MET A 99 13.39 -1.20 -9.98
CA MET A 99 13.10 -2.62 -10.28
C MET A 99 13.32 -2.96 -11.76
N GLY A 100 13.66 -2.00 -12.62
CA GLY A 100 13.86 -2.21 -14.05
C GLY A 100 12.58 -2.46 -14.87
N LEU A 101 11.41 -2.24 -14.29
CA LEU A 101 10.11 -2.53 -14.90
C LEU A 101 9.61 -1.40 -15.81
N ILE A 102 10.08 -0.18 -15.59
CA ILE A 102 9.78 0.98 -16.43
C ILE A 102 11.05 1.79 -16.69
N ARG A 103 11.04 2.60 -17.75
CA ARG A 103 12.07 3.60 -18.01
C ARG A 103 11.89 4.79 -17.10
N SER A 104 12.98 5.55 -16.86
CA SER A 104 12.92 6.81 -16.14
C SER A 104 12.02 7.81 -16.84
N GLY A 105 11.40 8.67 -16.02
CA GLY A 105 10.57 9.76 -16.51
C GLY A 105 9.21 9.85 -15.83
N ILE A 106 8.80 11.09 -15.67
CA ILE A 106 7.48 11.44 -15.14
C ILE A 106 6.98 12.70 -15.85
N ARG A 107 5.68 12.80 -16.08
CA ARG A 107 5.10 13.95 -16.77
C ARG A 107 4.96 15.15 -15.85
N LEU A 108 5.23 16.33 -16.38
CA LEU A 108 4.89 17.59 -15.72
C LEU A 108 3.38 17.65 -15.39
N PRO A 109 3.01 18.28 -14.30
CA PRO A 109 3.81 19.08 -13.35
C PRO A 109 4.62 18.28 -12.33
N LEU A 110 4.55 16.93 -12.36
CA LEU A 110 5.32 16.08 -11.45
C LEU A 110 6.79 16.08 -11.86
N THR A 111 7.67 15.95 -10.87
CA THR A 111 9.13 15.96 -11.04
C THR A 111 9.71 14.60 -10.63
N PRO A 112 10.94 14.26 -11.06
CA PRO A 112 11.64 13.10 -10.51
C PRO A 112 11.75 13.18 -8.98
N LEU A 113 11.78 12.02 -8.32
CA LEU A 113 11.94 11.91 -6.87
C LEU A 113 13.22 12.63 -6.40
N SER A 114 13.11 13.42 -5.34
CA SER A 114 14.25 14.11 -4.73
C SER A 114 15.28 13.11 -4.21
N THR A 115 16.56 13.37 -4.48
CA THR A 115 17.68 12.46 -4.16
C THR A 115 17.79 12.14 -2.66
N GLN A 116 17.35 13.06 -1.80
CA GLN A 116 17.34 12.86 -0.35
C GLN A 116 16.49 11.65 0.11
N TYR A 117 15.53 11.20 -0.68
CA TYR A 117 14.66 10.05 -0.35
C TYR A 117 15.12 8.73 -0.98
N HIS A 118 16.17 8.72 -1.81
CA HIS A 118 16.62 7.52 -2.50
C HIS A 118 17.09 6.42 -1.52
N SER A 119 17.85 6.79 -0.48
CA SER A 119 18.30 5.82 0.55
C SER A 119 17.12 5.25 1.34
N LEU A 120 16.20 6.11 1.76
CA LEU A 120 15.00 5.73 2.50
C LEU A 120 14.18 4.67 1.74
N LEU A 121 13.93 4.91 0.46
CA LEU A 121 13.16 3.96 -0.36
C LEU A 121 13.92 2.66 -0.64
N ARG A 122 15.24 2.70 -0.83
CA ARG A 122 16.04 1.47 -0.94
C ARG A 122 15.97 0.62 0.32
N GLU A 123 16.03 1.24 1.50
CA GLU A 123 15.86 0.53 2.78
C GLU A 123 14.46 -0.11 2.88
N ALA A 124 13.41 0.63 2.52
CA ALA A 124 12.06 0.11 2.50
C ALA A 124 11.90 -1.10 1.55
N MET A 125 12.53 -1.04 0.36
CA MET A 125 12.57 -2.15 -0.60
C MET A 125 13.28 -3.37 -0.02
N GLN A 126 14.43 -3.19 0.63
CA GLN A 126 15.20 -4.27 1.26
C GLN A 126 14.39 -4.96 2.37
N LEU A 127 13.74 -4.19 3.26
CA LEU A 127 12.89 -4.72 4.32
C LEU A 127 11.69 -5.52 3.77
N ALA A 128 11.18 -5.10 2.62
CA ALA A 128 10.12 -5.81 1.91
C ALA A 128 10.65 -6.98 1.06
N ASN A 129 11.96 -7.28 1.06
CA ASN A 129 12.61 -8.27 0.19
C ASN A 129 12.29 -8.06 -1.31
N ILE A 130 12.30 -6.81 -1.77
CA ILE A 130 12.20 -6.47 -3.18
C ILE A 130 13.61 -6.41 -3.74
N GLN A 131 13.86 -7.21 -4.78
CA GLN A 131 15.15 -7.20 -5.50
C GLN A 131 15.19 -6.05 -6.51
N VAL A 132 16.36 -5.43 -6.62
CA VAL A 132 16.69 -4.34 -7.55
C VAL A 132 17.76 -4.81 -8.49
#